data_afdc900a67df27f628cb6c69e3e1f146
#
_entry.id   afdc900a67df27f628cb6c69e3e1f146
#
_cell.length_a   1.000
_cell.length_b   1.000
_cell.length_c   1.000
_cell.angle_alpha   90.00
_cell.angle_beta   90.00
_cell.angle_gamma   90.00
#
_symmetry.space_group_name_H-M   'P 1'
#
loop_
_entity.id
_entity.type
_entity.pdbx_description
1 polymer ?
#
loop_
_entity_poly.entity_id
_entity_poly.type
_entity_poly.pdbx_seq_one_letter_code
_entity_poly.pdbx_strand_id
1 'polypeptide(L)'
;KGVEAMSLIDGANVGAYGSPRITKVRTGVRNRPGILVTGHDLKDLHDLLEQTKGTGVDVYTHGEMLPAHYYPFFEKYDNLYGNYGGSWWSQGPEMEKFNGPVLFTSNCLVPPKDSYKSRVFTTGVVGFPGCAHVADREPGKMKDFSALVALAKRCPPPEKLEDGEIVGGFAPIQAFDNAIDASVGPRRQVRTTRPCRDRGAAHQRLAIRPPFQHWP
;
A
#
# COMPACT_ATOMS: atom_id res chain seq x y z
N LYS A 1 3.46 -25.39 9.60
CA LYS A 1 2.14 -24.69 9.59
C LYS A 1 2.27 -23.24 9.13
N GLY A 2 3.19 -22.39 9.69
CA GLY A 2 3.33 -21.00 9.25
C GLY A 2 3.75 -20.85 7.79
N VAL A 3 4.76 -21.61 7.35
CA VAL A 3 5.20 -21.62 5.95
C VAL A 3 4.10 -22.10 5.00
N GLU A 4 3.33 -23.10 5.39
CA GLU A 4 2.20 -23.63 4.61
C GLU A 4 1.10 -22.57 4.45
N ALA A 5 0.78 -21.83 5.52
CA ALA A 5 -0.20 -20.75 5.47
C ALA A 5 0.27 -19.60 4.55
N MET A 6 1.53 -19.20 4.66
CA MET A 6 2.11 -18.18 3.79
C MET A 6 2.12 -18.61 2.32
N SER A 7 2.50 -19.86 2.05
CA SER A 7 2.48 -20.42 0.69
C SER A 7 1.07 -20.48 0.11
N LEU A 8 0.06 -20.77 0.94
CA LEU A 8 -1.35 -20.77 0.53
C LEU A 8 -1.83 -19.35 0.17
N ILE A 9 -1.49 -18.36 1.00
CA ILE A 9 -1.84 -16.95 0.75
C ILE A 9 -1.15 -16.44 -0.52
N ASP A 10 0.14 -16.72 -0.68
CA ASP A 10 0.89 -16.34 -1.87
C ASP A 10 0.30 -16.99 -3.13
N GLY A 11 0.04 -18.31 -3.08
CA GLY A 11 -0.59 -19.05 -4.17
C GLY A 11 -1.98 -18.50 -4.54
N ALA A 12 -2.78 -18.10 -3.56
CA ALA A 12 -4.09 -17.50 -3.79
C ALA A 12 -3.97 -16.13 -4.45
N ASN A 13 -3.05 -15.27 -3.98
CA ASN A 13 -2.81 -13.95 -4.55
C ASN A 13 -2.24 -14.06 -5.98
N VAL A 14 -1.25 -14.92 -6.21
CA VAL A 14 -0.67 -15.15 -7.54
C VAL A 14 -1.71 -15.72 -8.51
N GLY A 15 -2.54 -16.66 -8.04
CA GLY A 15 -3.63 -17.23 -8.84
C GLY A 15 -4.70 -16.19 -9.24
N ALA A 16 -5.00 -15.24 -8.35
CA ALA A 16 -6.03 -14.23 -8.59
C ALA A 16 -5.50 -12.99 -9.36
N TYR A 17 -4.25 -12.57 -9.09
CA TYR A 17 -3.75 -11.28 -9.53
C TYR A 17 -2.50 -11.37 -10.42
N GLY A 18 -1.99 -12.57 -10.66
CA GLY A 18 -0.75 -12.83 -11.41
C GLY A 18 0.50 -12.74 -10.53
N SER A 19 1.62 -13.21 -11.03
CA SER A 19 2.90 -13.11 -10.30
C SER A 19 3.39 -11.67 -10.26
N PRO A 20 3.84 -11.18 -9.11
CA PRO A 20 4.44 -9.85 -8.99
C PRO A 20 5.61 -9.65 -9.97
N ARG A 21 5.73 -8.43 -10.49
CA ARG A 21 6.82 -8.07 -11.41
C ARG A 21 7.39 -6.71 -11.08
N ILE A 22 8.61 -6.46 -11.54
CA ILE A 22 9.30 -5.19 -11.31
C ILE A 22 8.46 -4.06 -11.90
N THR A 23 8.02 -3.16 -11.02
CA THR A 23 7.10 -2.08 -11.36
C THR A 23 7.58 -0.78 -10.75
N LYS A 24 7.40 0.31 -11.48
CA LYS A 24 7.60 1.68 -10.99
C LYS A 24 6.27 2.20 -10.47
N VAL A 25 6.25 2.64 -9.23
CA VAL A 25 5.07 3.18 -8.55
C VAL A 25 5.30 4.66 -8.24
N ARG A 26 4.40 5.50 -8.67
CA ARG A 26 4.45 6.95 -8.41
C ARG A 26 4.23 7.23 -6.93
N THR A 27 4.90 8.28 -6.40
CA THR A 27 4.70 8.78 -5.04
C THR A 27 4.07 10.17 -4.99
N GLY A 28 3.84 10.77 -6.13
CA GLY A 28 3.14 12.05 -6.27
C GLY A 28 1.61 11.92 -6.18
N VAL A 29 0.92 13.02 -6.31
CA VAL A 29 -0.55 13.11 -6.30
C VAL A 29 -1.07 13.82 -7.55
N ARG A 30 -2.33 13.52 -7.94
CA ARG A 30 -3.08 14.29 -8.93
C ARG A 30 -3.93 15.35 -8.25
N ASN A 31 -4.29 16.38 -9.01
CA ASN A 31 -5.28 17.37 -8.58
C ASN A 31 -6.71 16.82 -8.79
N ARG A 32 -7.02 15.73 -8.08
CA ARG A 32 -8.32 15.05 -8.07
C ARG A 32 -8.63 14.52 -6.68
N PRO A 33 -9.90 14.36 -6.31
CA PRO A 33 -10.28 13.66 -5.08
C PRO A 33 -9.64 12.28 -5.02
N GLY A 34 -9.23 11.85 -3.83
CA GLY A 34 -8.57 10.58 -3.64
C GLY A 34 -9.11 9.77 -2.46
N ILE A 35 -8.91 8.46 -2.52
CA ILE A 35 -9.13 7.50 -1.43
C ILE A 35 -7.79 6.85 -1.11
N LEU A 36 -7.41 6.84 0.16
CA LEU A 36 -6.21 6.17 0.65
C LEU A 36 -6.55 4.80 1.18
N VAL A 37 -5.84 3.76 0.74
CA VAL A 37 -6.07 2.38 1.19
C VAL A 37 -4.82 1.84 1.85
N THR A 38 -4.97 1.33 3.07
CA THR A 38 -3.86 0.72 3.83
C THR A 38 -4.25 -0.65 4.37
N GLY A 39 -3.25 -1.46 4.68
CA GLY A 39 -3.39 -2.87 5.08
C GLY A 39 -2.99 -3.84 3.99
N HIS A 40 -3.66 -5.01 3.87
CA HIS A 40 -3.22 -6.09 2.99
C HIS A 40 -4.34 -6.72 2.14
N ASP A 41 -5.60 -6.28 2.29
CA ASP A 41 -6.72 -6.91 1.58
C ASP A 41 -6.80 -6.47 0.12
N LEU A 42 -6.22 -7.27 -0.78
CA LEU A 42 -6.23 -7.02 -2.22
C LEU A 42 -7.64 -7.17 -2.83
N LYS A 43 -8.52 -7.96 -2.21
CA LYS A 43 -9.89 -8.11 -2.70
C LYS A 43 -10.73 -6.87 -2.39
N ASP A 44 -10.57 -6.27 -1.22
CA ASP A 44 -11.19 -4.99 -0.89
C ASP A 44 -10.67 -3.86 -1.79
N LEU A 45 -9.36 -3.84 -2.06
CA LEU A 45 -8.79 -2.91 -3.04
C LEU A 45 -9.39 -3.10 -4.43
N HIS A 46 -9.53 -4.35 -4.89
CA HIS A 46 -10.16 -4.65 -6.18
C HIS A 46 -11.60 -4.14 -6.24
N ASP A 47 -12.42 -4.47 -5.24
CA ASP A 47 -13.82 -4.04 -5.19
C ASP A 47 -13.95 -2.51 -5.18
N LEU A 48 -13.06 -1.81 -4.48
CA LEU A 48 -13.00 -0.35 -4.48
C LEU A 48 -12.61 0.22 -5.84
N LEU A 49 -11.60 -0.36 -6.51
CA LEU A 49 -11.15 0.10 -7.82
C LEU A 49 -12.23 -0.02 -8.89
N GLU A 50 -13.01 -1.10 -8.88
CA GLU A 50 -14.16 -1.24 -9.78
C GLU A 50 -15.22 -0.16 -9.53
N GLN A 51 -15.50 0.17 -8.26
CA GLN A 51 -16.52 1.17 -7.91
C GLN A 51 -16.05 2.62 -8.11
N THR A 52 -14.76 2.86 -8.14
CA THR A 52 -14.19 4.20 -8.40
C THR A 52 -13.86 4.44 -9.87
N LYS A 53 -13.91 3.41 -10.70
CA LYS A 53 -13.62 3.49 -12.14
C LYS A 53 -14.56 4.49 -12.84
N GLY A 54 -13.97 5.44 -13.56
CA GLY A 54 -14.73 6.46 -14.31
C GLY A 54 -15.41 7.53 -13.43
N THR A 55 -15.23 7.52 -12.12
CA THR A 55 -15.86 8.48 -11.20
C THR A 55 -15.09 9.79 -11.01
N GLY A 56 -13.85 9.87 -11.50
CA GLY A 56 -12.93 10.99 -11.26
C GLY A 56 -12.23 10.95 -9.90
N VAL A 57 -12.41 9.88 -9.12
CA VAL A 57 -11.75 9.64 -7.85
C VAL A 57 -10.54 8.73 -8.08
N ASP A 58 -9.36 9.15 -7.64
CA ASP A 58 -8.14 8.35 -7.67
C ASP A 58 -8.00 7.53 -6.38
N VAL A 59 -7.39 6.36 -6.47
CA VAL A 59 -7.07 5.50 -5.33
C VAL A 59 -5.56 5.48 -5.13
N TYR A 60 -5.13 5.61 -3.89
CA TYR A 60 -3.73 5.57 -3.48
C TYR A 60 -3.53 4.46 -2.47
N THR A 61 -2.42 3.75 -2.59
CA THR A 61 -1.99 2.81 -1.55
C THR A 61 -1.16 3.51 -0.49
N HIS A 62 -1.11 2.94 0.71
CA HIS A 62 -0.28 3.41 1.81
C HIS A 62 0.40 2.21 2.49
N GLY A 63 1.65 2.42 2.91
CA GLY A 63 2.38 1.43 3.69
C GLY A 63 2.46 0.07 3.01
N GLU A 64 2.02 -0.97 3.68
CA GLU A 64 2.11 -2.35 3.20
C GLU A 64 1.09 -2.74 2.10
N MET A 65 0.21 -1.81 1.69
CA MET A 65 -0.59 -1.98 0.48
C MET A 65 0.21 -1.66 -0.81
N LEU A 66 1.39 -1.07 -0.71
CA LEU A 66 2.27 -0.80 -1.85
C LEU A 66 2.48 -2.01 -2.79
N PRO A 67 2.64 -3.26 -2.30
CA PRO A 67 2.80 -4.43 -3.15
C PRO A 67 1.65 -4.70 -4.12
N ALA A 68 0.46 -4.14 -3.91
CA ALA A 68 -0.65 -4.26 -4.85
C ALA A 68 -0.27 -3.80 -6.26
N HIS A 69 0.56 -2.76 -6.37
CA HIS A 69 1.04 -2.24 -7.66
C HIS A 69 1.94 -3.20 -8.43
N TYR A 70 2.47 -4.24 -7.79
CA TYR A 70 3.37 -5.20 -8.42
C TYR A 70 2.63 -6.34 -9.11
N TYR A 71 1.34 -6.52 -8.84
CA TYR A 71 0.51 -7.53 -9.48
C TYR A 71 -0.03 -7.04 -10.82
N PRO A 72 0.18 -7.78 -11.92
CA PRO A 72 -0.25 -7.38 -13.28
C PRO A 72 -1.74 -7.08 -13.39
N PHE A 73 -2.55 -7.76 -12.59
CA PHE A 73 -4.01 -7.56 -12.56
C PHE A 73 -4.42 -6.11 -12.30
N PHE A 74 -3.68 -5.40 -11.47
CA PHE A 74 -4.03 -4.03 -11.09
C PHE A 74 -3.56 -2.97 -12.09
N GLU A 75 -2.69 -3.29 -13.03
CA GLU A 75 -2.19 -2.34 -14.04
C GLU A 75 -3.29 -1.78 -14.96
N LYS A 76 -4.40 -2.50 -15.11
CA LYS A 76 -5.56 -2.07 -15.91
C LYS A 76 -6.36 -0.92 -15.29
N TYR A 77 -6.07 -0.55 -14.05
CA TYR A 77 -6.81 0.48 -13.31
C TYR A 77 -6.08 1.82 -13.33
N ASP A 78 -6.46 2.72 -14.25
CA ASP A 78 -5.91 4.08 -14.33
C ASP A 78 -6.19 4.93 -13.08
N ASN A 79 -7.23 4.55 -12.32
CA ASN A 79 -7.60 5.16 -11.06
C ASN A 79 -6.78 4.65 -9.86
N LEU A 80 -5.99 3.59 -9.98
CA LEU A 80 -4.94 3.25 -9.03
C LEU A 80 -3.69 4.08 -9.35
N TYR A 81 -3.59 5.26 -8.77
CA TYR A 81 -2.61 6.23 -9.24
C TYR A 81 -1.18 5.99 -8.72
N GLY A 82 -1.03 5.70 -7.46
CA GLY A 82 0.29 5.53 -6.86
C GLY A 82 0.24 5.23 -5.37
N ASN A 83 1.40 5.34 -4.73
CA ASN A 83 1.54 5.15 -3.29
C ASN A 83 1.73 6.50 -2.60
N TYR A 84 0.99 6.73 -1.53
CA TYR A 84 1.03 7.96 -0.74
C TYR A 84 1.59 7.66 0.65
N GLY A 85 2.64 8.37 1.01
CA GLY A 85 3.28 8.18 2.30
C GLY A 85 4.10 6.89 2.43
N GLY A 86 4.34 6.47 3.65
CA GLY A 86 5.31 5.43 3.95
C GLY A 86 4.84 4.42 4.98
N SER A 87 5.61 4.33 6.06
CA SER A 87 5.45 3.29 7.09
C SER A 87 4.32 3.61 8.07
N TRP A 88 3.87 2.59 8.79
CA TRP A 88 2.77 2.68 9.74
C TRP A 88 2.96 3.75 10.84
N TRP A 89 4.19 4.03 11.27
CA TRP A 89 4.47 5.08 12.27
C TRP A 89 4.30 6.50 11.76
N SER A 90 4.28 6.69 10.45
CA SER A 90 4.02 7.99 9.80
C SER A 90 2.54 8.21 9.46
N GLN A 91 1.67 7.23 9.70
CA GLN A 91 0.24 7.27 9.33
C GLN A 91 -0.46 8.54 9.81
N GLY A 92 -0.25 8.94 11.06
CA GLY A 92 -0.94 10.10 11.62
C GLY A 92 -0.77 11.37 10.78
N PRO A 93 0.45 11.89 10.62
CA PRO A 93 0.71 13.10 9.84
C PRO A 93 0.36 12.96 8.35
N GLU A 94 0.59 11.79 7.77
CA GLU A 94 0.35 11.54 6.34
C GLU A 94 -1.15 11.50 6.04
N MET A 95 -1.94 10.82 6.88
CA MET A 95 -3.40 10.74 6.71
C MET A 95 -4.12 12.06 7.01
N GLU A 96 -3.57 12.90 7.88
CA GLU A 96 -4.06 14.28 8.06
C GLU A 96 -3.98 15.07 6.75
N LYS A 97 -2.85 14.99 6.06
CA LYS A 97 -2.56 15.71 4.81
C LYS A 97 -3.22 15.10 3.57
N PHE A 98 -3.67 13.85 3.64
CA PHE A 98 -4.32 13.22 2.51
C PHE A 98 -5.63 13.91 2.12
N ASN A 99 -6.32 14.53 3.06
CA ASN A 99 -7.58 15.26 2.92
C ASN A 99 -8.80 14.40 2.54
N GLY A 100 -8.62 13.30 1.81
CA GLY A 100 -9.67 12.37 1.41
C GLY A 100 -9.99 11.30 2.46
N PRO A 101 -10.96 10.42 2.21
CA PRO A 101 -11.24 9.28 3.07
C PRO A 101 -10.12 8.25 3.04
N VAL A 102 -10.00 7.52 4.13
CA VAL A 102 -8.99 6.47 4.34
C VAL A 102 -9.70 5.15 4.64
N LEU A 103 -9.33 4.10 3.93
CA LEU A 103 -9.82 2.74 4.11
C LEU A 103 -8.76 1.89 4.82
N PHE A 104 -9.10 1.36 5.98
CA PHE A 104 -8.29 0.44 6.77
C PHE A 104 -8.77 -0.99 6.54
N THR A 105 -7.95 -1.84 5.92
CA THR A 105 -8.35 -3.20 5.54
C THR A 105 -7.81 -4.28 6.48
N SER A 106 -6.63 -4.10 7.04
CA SER A 106 -6.00 -5.08 7.95
C SER A 106 -4.94 -4.41 8.84
N ASN A 107 -4.05 -5.19 9.43
CA ASN A 107 -2.99 -4.79 10.36
C ASN A 107 -2.00 -3.73 9.83
N CYS A 108 -1.01 -3.39 10.67
CA CYS A 108 -0.08 -2.27 10.54
C CYS A 108 -0.79 -0.92 10.62
N LEU A 109 -1.74 -0.80 11.56
CA LEU A 109 -2.58 0.36 11.76
C LEU A 109 -2.30 1.03 13.10
N VAL A 110 -2.32 2.36 13.09
CA VAL A 110 -2.30 3.20 14.28
C VAL A 110 -3.72 3.72 14.54
N PRO A 111 -4.19 3.79 15.80
CA PRO A 111 -5.48 4.40 16.10
C PRO A 111 -5.60 5.78 15.47
N PRO A 112 -6.68 6.05 14.72
CA PRO A 112 -6.83 7.31 14.02
C PRO A 112 -7.00 8.47 15.00
N LYS A 113 -6.34 9.61 14.70
CA LYS A 113 -6.50 10.84 15.44
C LYS A 113 -7.84 11.50 15.16
N ASP A 114 -8.35 12.27 16.09
CA ASP A 114 -9.63 12.98 15.97
C ASP A 114 -9.67 13.92 14.76
N SER A 115 -8.52 14.46 14.33
CA SER A 115 -8.39 15.35 13.17
C SER A 115 -8.80 14.74 11.84
N TYR A 116 -8.69 13.40 11.67
CA TYR A 116 -9.10 12.72 10.43
C TYR A 116 -10.00 11.50 10.67
N LYS A 117 -10.30 11.15 11.90
CA LYS A 117 -11.08 9.98 12.29
C LYS A 117 -12.44 9.89 11.58
N SER A 118 -13.11 11.02 11.38
CA SER A 118 -14.40 11.10 10.69
C SER A 118 -14.35 10.69 9.20
N ARG A 119 -13.14 10.62 8.62
CA ARG A 119 -12.88 10.19 7.25
C ARG A 119 -12.37 8.76 7.16
N VAL A 120 -12.23 8.06 8.29
CA VAL A 120 -11.71 6.69 8.34
C VAL A 120 -12.86 5.69 8.21
N PHE A 121 -12.68 4.76 7.31
CA PHE A 121 -13.52 3.57 7.12
C PHE A 121 -12.69 2.33 7.42
N THR A 122 -13.32 1.34 8.00
CA THR A 122 -12.70 0.06 8.36
C THR A 122 -13.43 -1.09 7.68
N THR A 123 -12.76 -2.21 7.44
CA THR A 123 -13.36 -3.43 6.87
C THR A 123 -12.92 -4.66 7.62
N GLY A 124 -13.64 -5.78 7.43
CA GLY A 124 -13.29 -7.09 7.96
C GLY A 124 -13.18 -7.08 9.49
N VAL A 125 -12.06 -7.58 10.00
CA VAL A 125 -11.81 -7.67 11.46
C VAL A 125 -11.30 -6.37 12.09
N VAL A 126 -11.03 -5.35 11.28
CA VAL A 126 -10.52 -4.06 11.76
C VAL A 126 -11.68 -3.17 12.19
N GLY A 127 -11.59 -2.59 13.37
CA GLY A 127 -12.57 -1.62 13.86
C GLY A 127 -11.94 -0.64 14.85
N PHE A 128 -12.31 0.63 14.73
CA PHE A 128 -11.94 1.66 15.71
C PHE A 128 -13.18 2.40 16.17
N PRO A 129 -13.33 2.67 17.48
CA PRO A 129 -14.46 3.43 18.01
C PRO A 129 -14.63 4.78 17.31
N GLY A 130 -15.82 5.04 16.79
CA GLY A 130 -16.14 6.30 16.10
C GLY A 130 -15.71 6.36 14.62
N CYS A 131 -15.18 5.28 14.05
CA CYS A 131 -14.96 5.15 12.62
C CYS A 131 -16.15 4.42 11.95
N ALA A 132 -16.43 4.75 10.70
CA ALA A 132 -17.41 4.01 9.90
C ALA A 132 -16.85 2.60 9.58
N HIS A 133 -17.74 1.61 9.59
CA HIS A 133 -17.36 0.24 9.22
C HIS A 133 -18.15 -0.18 7.97
N VAL A 134 -17.43 -0.70 6.99
CA VAL A 134 -18.01 -1.25 5.77
C VAL A 134 -18.41 -2.70 6.04
N ALA A 135 -19.67 -3.03 5.82
CA ALA A 135 -20.20 -4.37 6.05
C ALA A 135 -19.46 -5.42 5.20
N ASP A 136 -19.39 -6.63 5.73
CA ASP A 136 -18.79 -7.74 4.99
C ASP A 136 -19.57 -8.04 3.71
N ARG A 137 -18.84 -8.55 2.70
CA ARG A 137 -19.47 -8.89 1.42
C ARG A 137 -20.40 -10.09 1.57
N GLU A 138 -21.52 -10.01 0.88
CA GLU A 138 -22.36 -11.18 0.68
C GLU A 138 -21.70 -12.16 -0.33
N PRO A 139 -21.99 -13.46 -0.23
CA PRO A 139 -21.47 -14.43 -1.18
C PRO A 139 -21.75 -14.04 -2.63
N GLY A 140 -20.71 -14.01 -3.45
CA GLY A 140 -20.81 -13.65 -4.88
C GLY A 140 -20.96 -12.17 -5.18
N LYS A 141 -21.01 -11.28 -4.18
CA LYS A 141 -21.09 -9.83 -4.37
C LYS A 141 -19.79 -9.11 -4.00
N MET A 142 -19.61 -7.91 -4.51
CA MET A 142 -18.57 -6.98 -4.06
C MET A 142 -19.00 -6.32 -2.74
N LYS A 143 -18.02 -5.88 -1.94
CA LYS A 143 -18.28 -4.98 -0.82
C LYS A 143 -18.81 -3.65 -1.33
N ASP A 144 -19.70 -3.00 -0.58
CA ASP A 144 -20.23 -1.70 -0.95
C ASP A 144 -19.38 -0.56 -0.37
N PHE A 145 -18.67 0.13 -1.25
CA PHE A 145 -17.87 1.31 -0.92
C PHE A 145 -18.53 2.63 -1.34
N SER A 146 -19.81 2.63 -1.65
CA SER A 146 -20.53 3.80 -2.14
C SER A 146 -20.44 5.02 -1.20
N ALA A 147 -20.53 4.80 0.11
CA ALA A 147 -20.40 5.85 1.11
C ALA A 147 -18.98 6.46 1.11
N LEU A 148 -17.95 5.62 0.96
CA LEU A 148 -16.54 6.04 0.87
C LEU A 148 -16.31 6.89 -0.39
N VAL A 149 -16.80 6.43 -1.53
CA VAL A 149 -16.71 7.14 -2.82
C VAL A 149 -17.48 8.47 -2.79
N ALA A 150 -18.67 8.47 -2.20
CA ALA A 150 -19.47 9.69 -2.03
C ALA A 150 -18.78 10.73 -1.15
N LEU A 151 -18.08 10.30 -0.09
CA LEU A 151 -17.28 11.18 0.75
C LEU A 151 -16.09 11.72 -0.03
N ALA A 152 -15.36 10.87 -0.76
CA ALA A 152 -14.19 11.27 -1.56
C ALA A 152 -14.52 12.41 -2.53
N LYS A 153 -15.63 12.32 -3.24
CA LYS A 153 -16.09 13.35 -4.20
C LYS A 153 -16.31 14.74 -3.58
N ARG A 154 -16.46 14.82 -2.27
CA ARG A 154 -16.66 16.10 -1.53
C ARG A 154 -15.38 16.61 -0.89
N CYS A 155 -14.33 15.81 -0.90
CA CYS A 155 -13.03 16.17 -0.32
C CYS A 155 -12.15 16.89 -1.34
N PRO A 156 -11.27 17.80 -0.88
CA PRO A 156 -10.25 18.35 -1.73
C PRO A 156 -9.22 17.29 -2.14
N PRO A 157 -8.41 17.54 -3.18
CA PRO A 157 -7.31 16.68 -3.54
C PRO A 157 -6.32 16.48 -2.39
N PRO A 158 -5.58 15.34 -2.37
CA PRO A 158 -4.52 15.12 -1.40
C PRO A 158 -3.43 16.19 -1.47
N GLU A 159 -2.89 16.59 -0.32
CA GLU A 159 -1.68 17.41 -0.26
C GLU A 159 -0.48 16.59 -0.71
N LYS A 160 0.38 17.16 -1.53
CA LYS A 160 1.58 16.50 -2.03
C LYS A 160 2.61 16.36 -0.91
N LEU A 161 3.00 15.14 -0.56
CA LEU A 161 4.08 14.85 0.38
C LEU A 161 5.44 14.80 -0.32
N GLU A 162 5.48 14.11 -1.45
CA GLU A 162 6.69 13.92 -2.26
C GLU A 162 6.31 13.77 -3.74
N ASP A 163 7.33 13.72 -4.59
CA ASP A 163 7.17 13.48 -6.02
C ASP A 163 8.32 12.62 -6.49
N GLY A 164 8.00 11.51 -7.11
CA GLY A 164 9.01 10.55 -7.54
C GLY A 164 8.41 9.17 -7.84
N GLU A 165 9.28 8.18 -7.84
CA GLU A 165 8.91 6.80 -8.11
C GLU A 165 9.61 5.85 -7.13
N ILE A 166 8.92 4.79 -6.74
CA ILE A 166 9.46 3.63 -6.03
C ILE A 166 9.52 2.49 -7.03
N VAL A 167 10.64 1.76 -7.06
CA VAL A 167 10.78 0.53 -7.84
C VAL A 167 10.72 -0.67 -6.89
N GLY A 168 9.82 -1.59 -7.14
CA GLY A 168 9.63 -2.80 -6.33
C GLY A 168 9.08 -3.96 -7.15
N GLY A 169 8.65 -5.04 -6.49
CA GLY A 169 8.16 -6.24 -7.15
C GLY A 169 9.26 -7.21 -7.57
N PHE A 170 10.45 -7.11 -6.97
CA PHE A 170 11.56 -8.02 -7.25
C PHE A 170 11.28 -9.42 -6.68
N ALA A 171 11.40 -10.44 -7.52
CA ALA A 171 11.54 -11.80 -7.03
C ALA A 171 12.88 -11.97 -6.28
N PRO A 172 13.00 -12.91 -5.33
CA PRO A 172 14.24 -13.10 -4.56
C PRO A 172 15.49 -13.25 -5.43
N ILE A 173 15.39 -14.02 -6.51
CA ILE A 173 16.54 -14.22 -7.43
C ILE A 173 16.93 -12.91 -8.13
N GLN A 174 15.98 -12.09 -8.54
CA GLN A 174 16.25 -10.79 -9.16
C GLN A 174 16.89 -9.81 -8.18
N ALA A 175 16.54 -9.89 -6.89
CA ALA A 175 17.18 -9.11 -5.85
C ALA A 175 18.64 -9.50 -5.65
N PHE A 176 18.96 -10.80 -5.71
CA PHE A 176 20.34 -11.31 -5.66
C PHE A 176 21.14 -10.91 -6.88
N ASP A 177 20.58 -11.05 -8.09
CA ASP A 177 21.26 -10.65 -9.33
C ASP A 177 21.59 -9.17 -9.33
N ASN A 178 20.65 -8.31 -8.95
CA ASN A 178 20.86 -6.88 -8.82
C ASN A 178 21.91 -6.53 -7.74
N ALA A 179 21.98 -7.29 -6.64
CA ALA A 179 22.98 -7.09 -5.60
C ALA A 179 24.38 -7.49 -6.09
N ILE A 180 24.49 -8.55 -6.89
CA ILE A 180 25.74 -8.97 -7.53
C ILE A 180 26.20 -7.92 -8.53
N ASP A 181 25.34 -7.47 -9.43
CA ASP A 181 25.65 -6.43 -10.42
C ASP A 181 26.08 -5.13 -9.76
N ALA A 182 25.44 -4.73 -8.67
CA ALA A 182 25.82 -3.55 -7.89
C ALA A 182 27.18 -3.71 -7.20
N SER A 183 27.64 -4.94 -6.92
CA SER A 183 28.93 -5.22 -6.30
C SER A 183 30.08 -5.26 -7.31
N VAL A 184 29.79 -5.52 -8.59
CA VAL A 184 30.79 -5.72 -9.66
C VAL A 184 30.89 -4.51 -10.60
N GLY A 185 29.89 -3.64 -10.67
CA GLY A 185 29.82 -2.49 -11.59
C GLY A 185 29.90 -1.11 -10.93
N PRO A 186 30.03 -0.02 -11.72
CA PRO A 186 29.92 1.33 -11.19
C PRO A 186 28.56 1.52 -10.54
N ARG A 187 28.57 1.84 -9.24
CA ARG A 187 27.43 1.87 -8.31
C ARG A 187 26.19 2.56 -8.91
N ARG A 188 25.34 1.82 -9.60
CA ARG A 188 23.96 2.21 -9.77
C ARG A 188 23.28 2.02 -8.41
N GLN A 189 22.82 3.11 -7.81
CA GLN A 189 22.00 3.02 -6.60
C GLN A 189 20.72 2.23 -6.94
N VAL A 190 20.71 0.96 -6.58
CA VAL A 190 19.46 0.21 -6.48
C VAL A 190 18.71 0.83 -5.30
N ARG A 191 17.71 1.65 -5.59
CA ARG A 191 16.73 2.06 -4.59
C ARG A 191 15.83 0.86 -4.31
N THR A 192 16.29 -0.04 -3.48
CA THR A 192 15.37 -0.91 -2.73
C THR A 192 14.43 0.00 -1.95
N THR A 193 13.15 -0.38 -1.85
CA THR A 193 12.15 0.30 -1.02
C THR A 193 12.82 0.85 0.23
N ARG A 194 12.95 2.17 0.33
CA ARG A 194 13.59 2.76 1.50
C ARG A 194 12.78 2.38 2.73
N PRO A 195 13.37 1.75 3.74
CA PRO A 195 12.86 1.94 5.07
C PRO A 195 12.88 3.45 5.33
N CYS A 196 11.82 3.99 5.91
CA CYS A 196 11.60 5.41 6.12
C CYS A 196 12.88 6.18 6.43
N ARG A 197 13.02 7.34 5.78
CA ARG A 197 14.07 8.30 6.10
C ARG A 197 13.95 8.74 7.55
N ASP A 198 14.86 8.25 8.38
CA ASP A 198 15.27 8.98 9.56
C ASP A 198 16.01 10.25 9.10
N ARG A 199 15.46 11.41 9.40
CA ARG A 199 16.18 12.67 9.29
C ARG A 199 17.21 12.68 10.42
N GLY A 200 18.42 12.24 10.12
CA GLY A 200 19.54 12.45 11.01
C GLY A 200 20.35 11.23 11.41
N ALA A 201 20.69 10.33 10.49
CA ALA A 201 21.78 9.39 10.76
C ALA A 201 22.58 9.11 9.48
N ALA A 202 23.86 9.36 9.61
CA ALA A 202 24.90 9.02 8.65
C ALA A 202 24.91 7.52 8.34
N HIS A 203 25.19 7.21 7.06
CA HIS A 203 25.72 5.95 6.54
C HIS A 203 25.62 4.71 7.43
N GLN A 204 24.52 3.96 7.35
CA GLN A 204 24.56 2.55 7.71
C GLN A 204 24.83 1.72 6.44
N ARG A 205 26.06 1.16 6.42
CA ARG A 205 26.42 0.08 5.49
C ARG A 205 25.47 -1.09 5.77
N LEU A 206 24.83 -1.63 4.73
CA LEU A 206 24.12 -2.91 4.83
C LEU A 206 25.15 -3.99 5.21
N ALA A 207 25.17 -4.34 6.49
CA ALA A 207 25.78 -5.59 6.93
C ALA A 207 24.74 -6.69 6.67
N ILE A 208 24.94 -7.47 5.62
CA ILE A 208 24.22 -8.73 5.42
C ILE A 208 24.63 -9.63 6.58
N ARG A 209 23.76 -9.78 7.58
CA ARG A 209 23.94 -10.83 8.59
C ARG A 209 23.42 -12.14 7.99
N PRO A 210 24.19 -13.24 8.11
CA PRO A 210 23.70 -14.55 7.69
C PRO A 210 22.50 -14.95 8.56
N PRO A 211 21.52 -15.67 8.01
CA PRO A 211 20.37 -16.13 8.77
C PRO A 211 20.79 -17.22 9.76
N PHE A 212 20.26 -17.08 10.96
CA PHE A 212 20.22 -18.12 12.02
C PHE A 212 21.53 -18.52 12.69
N GLN A 213 21.84 -17.85 13.77
CA GLN A 213 22.43 -18.52 14.95
C GLN A 213 21.70 -18.03 16.22
N HIS A 214 21.06 -19.02 16.86
CA HIS A 214 20.55 -19.05 18.25
C HIS A 214 19.31 -18.18 18.59
N TRP A 215 18.17 -18.90 18.61
CA TRP A 215 17.11 -18.65 19.60
C TRP A 215 17.33 -19.58 20.80
N PRO A 216 17.17 -19.14 22.06
CA PRO A 216 17.10 -20.01 23.22
C PRO A 216 15.81 -20.83 23.24
#